data_508f444e65f2ef99d73156f63170e7c2
#
_entry.id   508f444e65f2ef99d73156f63170e7c2
#
_cell.length_a   1.000
_cell.length_b   1.000
_cell.length_c   1.000
_cell.angle_alpha   90.00
_cell.angle_beta   90.00
_cell.angle_gamma   90.00
#
_symmetry.space_group_name_H-M   'P 1'
#
loop_
_entity.id
_entity.type
_entity.pdbx_description
1 polymer ?
#
loop_
_entity_poly.entity_id
_entity_poly.type
_entity_poly.pdbx_seq_one_letter_code
_entity_poly.pdbx_strand_id
1 'polypeptide(L)'
;MPIVNKEEWKQFLEKYPNAHILQDEAWGELKSEFGWDVRRVVVGDVGAQILFKSLPMGYSVAYIPRGPVAPLGMDWRSDAWEEFLAEVDATCHEQRVVFLKVEPDLWECDSVQGQFPPAGFQQSSHHIQPPRTILISLHEDEKEILGHMKSKTRYNTRLARRKEIVVRKSSNVEGFYEILASTANRAEFGIHNLDYYRRVFEAFAPHGKCKLFTAEYQGLPLASVMVFARGERSWYFYGASSNEHRDRMPTYLVQWEAMRWAKEIGCLSYDLWGVPDEDFETLEDQFMERHDGLWGVYRFKRGFGGNLKRAEGPWDRVYKPLLYRLYLLWTERGE
;
A
#
# COMPACT_ATOMS: atom_id res chain seq x y z
N MET A 1 -27.20 13.82 -1.64
CA MET A 1 -27.02 12.67 -2.52
C MET A 1 -25.80 11.90 -2.00
N PRO A 2 -25.80 10.56 -1.99
CA PRO A 2 -24.70 9.79 -1.43
C PRO A 2 -23.42 9.80 -2.30
N ILE A 3 -23.53 10.07 -3.59
CA ILE A 3 -22.36 10.27 -4.46
C ILE A 3 -21.85 11.69 -4.26
N VAL A 4 -20.60 11.82 -3.86
CA VAL A 4 -19.96 13.10 -3.53
C VAL A 4 -18.84 13.44 -4.52
N ASN A 5 -18.59 14.72 -4.71
CA ASN A 5 -17.48 15.19 -5.51
C ASN A 5 -16.14 15.11 -4.74
N LYS A 6 -15.05 15.50 -5.39
CA LYS A 6 -13.70 15.44 -4.81
C LYS A 6 -13.57 16.29 -3.54
N GLU A 7 -14.11 17.50 -3.52
CA GLU A 7 -13.98 18.41 -2.38
C GLU A 7 -14.81 17.92 -1.19
N GLU A 8 -16.02 17.40 -1.44
CA GLU A 8 -16.87 16.80 -0.41
C GLU A 8 -16.20 15.53 0.18
N TRP A 9 -15.55 14.72 -0.67
CA TRP A 9 -14.78 13.56 -0.24
C TRP A 9 -13.60 13.97 0.66
N LYS A 10 -12.88 15.01 0.26
CA LYS A 10 -11.79 15.56 1.07
C LYS A 10 -12.27 16.04 2.43
N GLN A 11 -13.40 16.77 2.48
CA GLN A 11 -14.02 17.19 3.75
C GLN A 11 -14.46 16.00 4.60
N PHE A 12 -15.02 14.94 4.00
CA PHE A 12 -15.33 13.70 4.71
C PHE A 12 -14.08 13.09 5.32
N LEU A 13 -12.98 13.03 4.58
CA LEU A 13 -11.71 12.47 5.04
C LEU A 13 -11.01 13.28 6.14
N GLU A 14 -11.37 14.56 6.34
CA GLU A 14 -10.85 15.36 7.46
C GLU A 14 -11.28 14.80 8.82
N LYS A 15 -12.43 14.11 8.88
CA LYS A 15 -12.87 13.38 10.07
C LYS A 15 -12.02 12.13 10.34
N TYR A 16 -11.31 11.62 9.33
CA TYR A 16 -10.54 10.37 9.36
C TYR A 16 -9.10 10.60 8.92
N PRO A 17 -8.29 11.34 9.70
CA PRO A 17 -6.92 11.69 9.33
C PRO A 17 -6.06 10.46 9.07
N ASN A 18 -6.34 9.35 9.76
CA ASN A 18 -5.61 8.09 9.65
C ASN A 18 -6.20 7.11 8.60
N ALA A 19 -7.17 7.54 7.77
CA ALA A 19 -7.62 6.73 6.64
C ALA A 19 -6.43 6.35 5.74
N HIS A 20 -6.48 5.17 5.13
CA HIS A 20 -5.38 4.70 4.30
C HIS A 20 -5.13 5.61 3.10
N ILE A 21 -3.87 5.82 2.71
CA ILE A 21 -3.49 6.70 1.59
C ILE A 21 -4.13 6.29 0.26
N LEU A 22 -4.51 5.02 0.08
CA LEU A 22 -5.23 4.54 -1.12
C LEU A 22 -6.69 5.03 -1.18
N GLN A 23 -7.23 5.58 -0.08
CA GLN A 23 -8.52 6.26 -0.03
C GLN A 23 -8.37 7.79 -0.16
N ASP A 24 -7.15 8.32 -0.22
CA ASP A 24 -6.91 9.74 -0.44
C ASP A 24 -7.48 10.20 -1.80
N GLU A 25 -7.98 11.42 -1.88
CA GLU A 25 -8.54 11.98 -3.10
C GLU A 25 -7.52 12.00 -4.25
N ALA A 26 -6.26 12.25 -3.94
CA ALA A 26 -5.16 12.27 -4.91
C ALA A 26 -4.91 10.88 -5.52
N TRP A 27 -5.17 9.79 -4.77
CA TRP A 27 -5.07 8.44 -5.31
C TRP A 27 -6.14 8.16 -6.36
N GLY A 28 -7.38 8.61 -6.14
CA GLY A 28 -8.45 8.48 -7.13
C GLY A 28 -8.13 9.27 -8.41
N GLU A 29 -7.69 10.52 -8.27
CA GLU A 29 -7.28 11.34 -9.42
C GLU A 29 -6.16 10.67 -10.23
N LEU A 30 -5.13 10.19 -9.54
CA LEU A 30 -4.05 9.41 -10.16
C LEU A 30 -4.61 8.21 -10.94
N LYS A 31 -5.50 7.43 -10.34
CA LYS A 31 -6.07 6.25 -11.01
C LYS A 31 -6.94 6.62 -12.20
N SER A 32 -7.62 7.76 -12.17
CA SER A 32 -8.42 8.22 -13.31
C SER A 32 -7.55 8.53 -14.54
N GLU A 33 -6.35 9.04 -14.37
CA GLU A 33 -5.39 9.28 -15.46
C GLU A 33 -4.90 7.97 -16.10
N PHE A 34 -4.98 6.85 -15.37
CA PHE A 34 -4.55 5.52 -15.82
C PHE A 34 -5.73 4.56 -16.14
N GLY A 35 -6.85 5.15 -16.56
CA GLY A 35 -7.98 4.43 -17.15
C GLY A 35 -8.87 3.71 -16.13
N TRP A 36 -8.98 4.25 -14.94
CA TRP A 36 -10.02 3.92 -13.98
C TRP A 36 -11.05 5.03 -13.93
N ASP A 37 -12.34 4.71 -13.83
CA ASP A 37 -13.34 5.68 -13.40
C ASP A 37 -13.42 5.68 -11.87
N VAL A 38 -13.71 6.84 -11.26
CA VAL A 38 -13.72 7.02 -9.81
C VAL A 38 -15.07 7.55 -9.36
N ARG A 39 -15.69 6.85 -8.40
CA ARG A 39 -16.87 7.34 -7.69
C ARG A 39 -16.58 7.36 -6.19
N ARG A 40 -17.19 8.30 -5.50
CA ARG A 40 -17.05 8.46 -4.06
C ARG A 40 -18.44 8.44 -3.46
N VAL A 41 -18.67 7.48 -2.58
CA VAL A 41 -19.97 7.29 -1.89
C VAL A 41 -19.77 7.60 -0.42
N VAL A 42 -20.64 8.44 0.14
CA VAL A 42 -20.65 8.78 1.57
C VAL A 42 -22.08 8.69 2.08
N VAL A 43 -22.29 7.92 3.13
CA VAL A 43 -23.56 7.82 3.85
C VAL A 43 -23.28 7.96 5.34
N GLY A 44 -23.75 9.03 5.95
CA GLY A 44 -23.43 9.35 7.34
C GLY A 44 -21.92 9.46 7.60
N ASP A 45 -21.42 8.56 8.43
CA ASP A 45 -20.01 8.50 8.81
C ASP A 45 -19.25 7.36 8.11
N VAL A 46 -19.83 6.75 7.08
CA VAL A 46 -19.19 5.72 6.25
C VAL A 46 -19.00 6.21 4.84
N GLY A 47 -17.83 5.98 4.25
CA GLY A 47 -17.57 6.37 2.87
C GLY A 47 -16.52 5.51 2.19
N ALA A 48 -16.57 5.46 0.86
CA ALA A 48 -15.53 4.81 0.06
C ALA A 48 -15.25 5.55 -1.24
N GLN A 49 -13.98 5.62 -1.59
CA GLN A 49 -13.54 5.89 -2.94
C GLN A 49 -13.48 4.57 -3.70
N ILE A 50 -14.29 4.43 -4.73
CA ILE A 50 -14.47 3.21 -5.52
C ILE A 50 -13.85 3.41 -6.89
N LEU A 51 -13.00 2.50 -7.30
CA LEU A 51 -12.32 2.49 -8.58
C LEU A 51 -13.01 1.50 -9.51
N PHE A 52 -13.40 1.94 -10.71
CA PHE A 52 -14.07 1.10 -11.72
C PHE A 52 -13.14 0.89 -12.91
N LYS A 53 -12.94 -0.36 -13.30
CA LYS A 53 -12.18 -0.73 -14.48
C LYS A 53 -13.11 -1.32 -15.53
N SER A 54 -13.13 -0.71 -16.71
CA SER A 54 -13.96 -1.18 -17.82
C SER A 54 -13.51 -2.57 -18.31
N LEU A 55 -14.49 -3.40 -18.61
CA LEU A 55 -14.37 -4.70 -19.25
C LEU A 55 -15.03 -4.67 -20.63
N PRO A 56 -14.79 -5.68 -21.49
CA PRO A 56 -15.51 -5.82 -22.76
C PRO A 56 -17.04 -5.81 -22.58
N MET A 57 -17.77 -5.48 -23.67
CA MET A 57 -19.24 -5.42 -23.72
C MET A 57 -19.89 -4.43 -22.73
N GLY A 58 -19.15 -3.42 -22.28
CA GLY A 58 -19.66 -2.36 -21.41
C GLY A 58 -19.93 -2.83 -19.97
N TYR A 59 -19.30 -3.91 -19.52
CA TYR A 59 -19.22 -4.28 -18.11
C TYR A 59 -18.04 -3.59 -17.43
N SER A 60 -17.98 -3.68 -16.11
CA SER A 60 -16.86 -3.20 -15.30
C SER A 60 -16.60 -4.12 -14.11
N VAL A 61 -15.44 -3.95 -13.49
CA VAL A 61 -15.17 -4.42 -12.12
C VAL A 61 -14.99 -3.21 -11.23
N ALA A 62 -15.42 -3.31 -9.97
CA ALA A 62 -15.26 -2.27 -8.97
C ALA A 62 -14.26 -2.70 -7.89
N TYR A 63 -13.53 -1.74 -7.34
CA TYR A 63 -12.53 -1.99 -6.33
C TYR A 63 -12.49 -0.90 -5.26
N ILE A 64 -12.55 -1.29 -4.00
CA ILE A 64 -12.33 -0.43 -2.84
C ILE A 64 -10.99 -0.82 -2.19
N PRO A 65 -9.90 -0.07 -2.46
CA PRO A 65 -8.60 -0.34 -1.88
C PRO A 65 -8.52 0.17 -0.45
N ARG A 66 -8.20 -0.68 0.52
CA ARG A 66 -8.00 -0.29 1.92
C ARG A 66 -9.13 0.62 2.46
N GLY A 67 -10.35 0.21 2.20
CA GLY A 67 -11.59 0.85 2.60
C GLY A 67 -12.72 -0.16 2.78
N PRO A 68 -13.93 0.28 3.12
CA PRO A 68 -14.34 1.68 3.28
C PRO A 68 -13.74 2.38 4.49
N VAL A 69 -13.85 3.71 4.51
CA VAL A 69 -13.48 4.57 5.64
C VAL A 69 -14.70 4.70 6.55
N ALA A 70 -14.53 4.37 7.83
CA ALA A 70 -15.58 4.37 8.83
C ALA A 70 -15.01 4.66 10.23
N PRO A 71 -15.86 4.96 11.23
CA PRO A 71 -15.42 5.05 12.62
C PRO A 71 -14.76 3.76 13.12
N LEU A 72 -13.78 3.90 14.02
CA LEU A 72 -13.17 2.74 14.67
C LEU A 72 -14.22 1.93 15.44
N GLY A 73 -14.18 0.61 15.27
CA GLY A 73 -15.12 -0.31 15.94
C GLY A 73 -16.52 -0.30 15.35
N MET A 74 -16.69 0.21 14.12
CA MET A 74 -17.97 0.14 13.43
C MET A 74 -18.49 -1.29 13.35
N ASP A 75 -19.78 -1.47 13.67
CA ASP A 75 -20.47 -2.72 13.44
C ASP A 75 -20.89 -2.83 11.95
N TRP A 76 -20.26 -3.76 11.25
CA TRP A 76 -20.53 -4.07 9.83
C TRP A 76 -21.89 -4.77 9.59
N ARG A 77 -22.75 -4.83 10.60
CA ARG A 77 -24.13 -5.30 10.54
C ARG A 77 -25.14 -4.23 10.96
N SER A 78 -24.66 -2.99 11.19
CA SER A 78 -25.52 -1.87 11.57
C SER A 78 -26.36 -1.36 10.40
N ASP A 79 -27.47 -0.69 10.70
CA ASP A 79 -28.30 -0.02 9.70
C ASP A 79 -27.46 0.98 8.85
N ALA A 80 -26.53 1.69 9.48
CA ALA A 80 -25.62 2.61 8.79
C ALA A 80 -24.73 1.92 7.73
N TRP A 81 -24.31 0.68 8.03
CA TRP A 81 -23.59 -0.13 7.04
C TRP A 81 -24.52 -0.59 5.92
N GLU A 82 -25.73 -1.04 6.24
CA GLU A 82 -26.68 -1.49 5.23
C GLU A 82 -27.09 -0.36 4.29
N GLU A 83 -27.34 0.84 4.81
CA GLU A 83 -27.61 2.05 4.02
C GLU A 83 -26.43 2.41 3.09
N PHE A 84 -25.20 2.41 3.62
CA PHE A 84 -24.01 2.64 2.81
C PHE A 84 -23.86 1.60 1.71
N LEU A 85 -24.04 0.33 2.05
CA LEU A 85 -23.89 -0.78 1.08
C LEU A 85 -24.95 -0.72 -0.01
N ALA A 86 -26.19 -0.31 0.32
CA ALA A 86 -27.25 -0.12 -0.66
C ALA A 86 -26.86 0.94 -1.73
N GLU A 87 -26.24 2.05 -1.32
CA GLU A 87 -25.77 3.08 -2.24
C GLU A 87 -24.56 2.64 -3.07
N VAL A 88 -23.66 1.86 -2.48
CA VAL A 88 -22.56 1.21 -3.22
C VAL A 88 -23.12 0.25 -4.26
N ASP A 89 -24.12 -0.57 -3.89
CA ASP A 89 -24.79 -1.50 -4.81
C ASP A 89 -25.48 -0.76 -5.98
N ALA A 90 -26.20 0.32 -5.67
CA ALA A 90 -26.85 1.16 -6.70
C ALA A 90 -25.80 1.71 -7.69
N THR A 91 -24.70 2.25 -7.17
CA THR A 91 -23.58 2.76 -7.98
C THR A 91 -22.95 1.65 -8.83
N CYS A 92 -22.76 0.46 -8.27
CA CYS A 92 -22.22 -0.70 -8.99
C CYS A 92 -23.20 -1.20 -10.08
N HIS A 93 -24.50 -1.17 -9.83
CA HIS A 93 -25.51 -1.52 -10.84
C HIS A 93 -25.53 -0.55 -12.03
N GLU A 94 -25.46 0.76 -11.78
CA GLU A 94 -25.36 1.79 -12.82
C GLU A 94 -24.13 1.58 -13.71
N GLN A 95 -22.99 1.22 -13.11
CA GLN A 95 -21.72 0.95 -13.80
C GLN A 95 -21.64 -0.46 -14.39
N ARG A 96 -22.73 -1.25 -14.36
CA ARG A 96 -22.82 -2.64 -14.86
C ARG A 96 -21.68 -3.53 -14.31
N VAL A 97 -21.40 -3.39 -13.02
CA VAL A 97 -20.32 -4.12 -12.35
C VAL A 97 -20.58 -5.62 -12.34
N VAL A 98 -19.57 -6.41 -12.64
CA VAL A 98 -19.58 -7.87 -12.52
C VAL A 98 -19.43 -8.27 -11.06
N PHE A 99 -18.46 -7.69 -10.37
CA PHE A 99 -18.24 -7.85 -8.93
C PHE A 99 -17.50 -6.63 -8.37
N LEU A 100 -17.73 -6.37 -7.10
CA LEU A 100 -16.99 -5.40 -6.29
C LEU A 100 -15.98 -6.17 -5.42
N LYS A 101 -14.70 -5.84 -5.56
CA LYS A 101 -13.65 -6.30 -4.65
C LYS A 101 -13.42 -5.27 -3.55
N VAL A 102 -13.36 -5.73 -2.30
CA VAL A 102 -13.05 -4.91 -1.13
C VAL A 102 -11.84 -5.50 -0.42
N GLU A 103 -10.82 -4.70 -0.24
CA GLU A 103 -9.68 -4.99 0.63
C GLU A 103 -9.71 -3.98 1.78
N PRO A 104 -10.29 -4.33 2.94
CA PRO A 104 -10.47 -3.40 4.03
C PRO A 104 -9.14 -2.99 4.68
N ASP A 105 -9.15 -1.82 5.32
CA ASP A 105 -8.01 -1.34 6.14
C ASP A 105 -8.14 -1.88 7.57
N LEU A 106 -8.20 -3.19 7.69
CA LEU A 106 -8.32 -3.92 8.95
C LEU A 106 -7.26 -5.01 9.03
N TRP A 107 -6.82 -5.32 10.24
CA TRP A 107 -5.92 -6.43 10.49
C TRP A 107 -6.71 -7.61 11.07
N GLU A 108 -6.37 -8.84 10.67
CA GLU A 108 -7.05 -10.06 11.15
C GLU A 108 -7.10 -10.19 12.68
N CYS A 109 -6.08 -9.67 13.37
CA CYS A 109 -6.04 -9.70 14.83
C CYS A 109 -6.88 -8.62 15.51
N ASP A 110 -7.23 -7.56 14.78
CA ASP A 110 -7.97 -6.41 15.32
C ASP A 110 -9.48 -6.52 14.98
N SER A 111 -9.84 -7.42 14.03
CA SER A 111 -11.24 -7.69 13.72
C SER A 111 -11.90 -8.42 14.89
N VAL A 112 -13.04 -7.92 15.35
CA VAL A 112 -13.89 -8.66 16.27
C VAL A 112 -14.38 -9.91 15.53
N GLN A 113 -14.05 -11.09 16.04
CA GLN A 113 -14.35 -12.36 15.38
C GLN A 113 -15.81 -12.40 14.90
N GLY A 114 -16.02 -12.63 13.60
CA GLY A 114 -17.32 -12.78 12.96
C GLY A 114 -18.03 -11.48 12.55
N GLN A 115 -17.38 -10.32 12.61
CA GLN A 115 -17.97 -9.06 12.10
C GLN A 115 -17.68 -8.83 10.60
N PHE A 116 -16.60 -9.37 10.07
CA PHE A 116 -16.28 -9.31 8.64
C PHE A 116 -16.14 -10.73 8.07
N PRO A 117 -16.61 -11.06 6.86
CA PRO A 117 -17.29 -10.18 5.91
C PRO A 117 -18.76 -9.92 6.27
N PRO A 118 -19.31 -8.75 5.86
CA PRO A 118 -20.74 -8.51 5.91
C PRO A 118 -21.51 -9.47 4.98
N ALA A 119 -22.82 -9.58 5.19
CA ALA A 119 -23.66 -10.42 4.35
C ALA A 119 -23.55 -10.08 2.87
N GLY A 120 -23.50 -11.11 2.00
CA GLY A 120 -23.41 -10.97 0.56
C GLY A 120 -22.00 -10.82 0.00
N PHE A 121 -20.96 -10.91 0.84
CA PHE A 121 -19.57 -11.02 0.42
C PHE A 121 -19.07 -12.46 0.53
N GLN A 122 -18.15 -12.83 -0.33
CA GLN A 122 -17.41 -14.09 -0.29
C GLN A 122 -15.92 -13.82 -0.33
N GLN A 123 -15.12 -14.70 0.23
CA GLN A 123 -13.66 -14.57 0.19
C GLN A 123 -13.17 -14.64 -1.26
N SER A 124 -12.28 -13.72 -1.62
CA SER A 124 -11.62 -13.71 -2.92
C SER A 124 -10.32 -14.49 -2.89
N SER A 125 -10.01 -15.19 -3.97
CA SER A 125 -8.72 -15.88 -4.13
C SER A 125 -7.58 -14.94 -4.55
N HIS A 126 -7.90 -13.73 -5.06
CA HIS A 126 -6.90 -12.81 -5.63
C HIS A 126 -6.80 -11.53 -4.81
N HIS A 127 -5.60 -11.25 -4.32
CA HIS A 127 -5.23 -9.98 -3.68
C HIS A 127 -4.72 -8.98 -4.72
N ILE A 128 -5.13 -7.72 -4.59
CA ILE A 128 -4.56 -6.59 -5.36
C ILE A 128 -3.46 -5.94 -4.54
N GLN A 129 -3.70 -5.73 -3.24
CA GLN A 129 -2.67 -5.23 -2.32
C GLN A 129 -2.00 -6.41 -1.61
N PRO A 130 -0.72 -6.29 -1.25
CA PRO A 130 -0.08 -7.32 -0.44
C PRO A 130 -0.87 -7.60 0.84
N PRO A 131 -1.23 -8.87 1.11
CA PRO A 131 -2.01 -9.19 2.30
C PRO A 131 -1.21 -9.05 3.59
N ARG A 132 0.10 -9.19 3.53
CA ARG A 132 0.96 -9.21 4.72
C ARG A 132 2.05 -8.16 4.65
N THR A 133 2.34 -7.53 5.79
CA THR A 133 3.38 -6.51 5.94
C THR A 133 4.08 -6.60 7.28
N ILE A 134 5.16 -5.80 7.42
CA ILE A 134 5.81 -5.53 8.72
C ILE A 134 5.56 -4.07 9.07
N LEU A 135 4.91 -3.85 10.20
CA LEU A 135 4.58 -2.53 10.73
C LEU A 135 5.58 -2.14 11.83
N ILE A 136 6.32 -1.06 11.59
CA ILE A 136 7.29 -0.49 12.55
C ILE A 136 6.59 0.57 13.39
N SER A 137 6.70 0.48 14.71
CA SER A 137 6.31 1.56 15.62
C SER A 137 7.32 2.70 15.57
N LEU A 138 6.84 3.95 15.44
CA LEU A 138 7.63 5.16 15.49
C LEU A 138 7.35 5.98 16.77
N HIS A 139 6.62 5.44 17.74
CA HIS A 139 6.30 6.13 19.01
C HIS A 139 7.55 6.45 19.85
N GLU A 140 8.48 5.52 19.89
CA GLU A 140 9.68 5.57 20.72
C GLU A 140 10.74 6.50 20.10
N ASP A 141 11.77 6.83 20.84
CA ASP A 141 12.89 7.61 20.32
C ASP A 141 13.72 6.84 19.26
N GLU A 142 14.58 7.55 18.53
CA GLU A 142 15.39 6.97 17.45
C GLU A 142 16.32 5.85 17.95
N LYS A 143 16.82 5.94 19.18
CA LYS A 143 17.72 4.96 19.77
C LYS A 143 16.98 3.66 20.07
N GLU A 144 15.77 3.78 20.58
CA GLU A 144 14.90 2.65 20.88
C GLU A 144 14.42 1.96 19.58
N ILE A 145 13.96 2.73 18.58
CA ILE A 145 13.61 2.19 17.25
C ILE A 145 14.79 1.44 16.62
N LEU A 146 16.00 2.01 16.68
CA LEU A 146 17.21 1.30 16.27
C LEU A 146 17.47 0.07 17.14
N GLY A 147 17.11 0.12 18.43
CA GLY A 147 17.22 -1.00 19.38
C GLY A 147 16.42 -2.23 18.93
N HIS A 148 15.23 -2.05 18.39
CA HIS A 148 14.35 -3.13 17.91
C HIS A 148 14.84 -3.77 16.60
N MET A 149 15.69 -3.08 15.84
CA MET A 149 16.26 -3.67 14.63
C MET A 149 17.18 -4.86 14.98
N LYS A 150 17.25 -5.87 14.12
CA LYS A 150 18.23 -6.94 14.25
C LYS A 150 19.66 -6.38 14.20
N SER A 151 20.59 -6.98 14.94
CA SER A 151 21.98 -6.48 15.11
C SER A 151 22.68 -6.18 13.77
N LYS A 152 22.49 -7.05 12.78
CA LYS A 152 23.05 -6.89 11.43
C LYS A 152 22.50 -5.64 10.73
N THR A 153 21.20 -5.35 10.86
CA THR A 153 20.57 -4.15 10.25
C THR A 153 21.07 -2.88 10.88
N ARG A 154 21.15 -2.82 12.24
CA ARG A 154 21.77 -1.68 12.95
C ARG A 154 23.23 -1.47 12.53
N TYR A 155 23.98 -2.55 12.44
CA TYR A 155 25.38 -2.49 11.98
C TYR A 155 25.47 -1.95 10.55
N ASN A 156 24.67 -2.45 9.62
CA ASN A 156 24.68 -2.03 8.22
C ASN A 156 24.26 -0.56 8.04
N THR A 157 23.27 -0.08 8.80
CA THR A 157 22.87 1.33 8.82
C THR A 157 24.02 2.24 9.26
N ARG A 158 24.76 1.85 10.32
CA ARG A 158 25.93 2.59 10.78
C ARG A 158 27.12 2.46 9.81
N LEU A 159 27.29 1.29 9.22
CA LEU A 159 28.34 1.03 8.24
C LEU A 159 28.17 1.91 7.00
N ALA A 160 26.94 2.07 6.49
CA ALA A 160 26.65 2.90 5.34
C ALA A 160 27.14 4.35 5.58
N ARG A 161 26.84 4.93 6.74
CA ARG A 161 27.36 6.27 7.11
C ARG A 161 28.90 6.31 7.17
N ARG A 162 29.53 5.30 7.75
CA ARG A 162 31.02 5.22 7.81
C ARG A 162 31.65 5.03 6.44
N LYS A 163 30.91 4.43 5.49
CA LYS A 163 31.31 4.26 4.10
C LYS A 163 30.84 5.41 3.21
N GLU A 164 30.59 6.58 3.80
CA GLU A 164 30.33 7.85 3.09
C GLU A 164 29.05 7.83 2.22
N ILE A 165 28.08 6.99 2.55
CA ILE A 165 26.76 7.08 1.93
C ILE A 165 26.06 8.33 2.48
N VAL A 166 25.59 9.18 1.56
CA VAL A 166 24.79 10.37 1.87
C VAL A 166 23.37 10.13 1.39
N VAL A 167 22.38 10.39 2.24
CA VAL A 167 20.97 10.32 1.85
C VAL A 167 20.42 11.72 1.68
N ARG A 168 19.78 11.96 0.53
CA ARG A 168 19.17 13.26 0.20
C ARG A 168 17.67 13.10 -0.04
N LYS A 169 16.92 14.11 0.40
CA LYS A 169 15.54 14.32 -0.08
C LYS A 169 15.65 14.78 -1.54
N SER A 170 14.99 14.08 -2.46
CA SER A 170 15.11 14.27 -3.91
C SER A 170 13.75 14.56 -4.54
N SER A 171 13.75 15.18 -5.70
CA SER A 171 12.62 15.26 -6.63
C SER A 171 12.94 14.63 -7.98
N ASN A 172 14.10 13.99 -8.11
CA ASN A 172 14.55 13.36 -9.36
C ASN A 172 13.86 11.98 -9.51
N VAL A 173 12.64 11.99 -10.04
CA VAL A 173 11.86 10.77 -10.30
C VAL A 173 12.46 9.97 -11.45
N GLU A 174 13.12 10.60 -12.42
CA GLU A 174 13.84 9.97 -13.51
C GLU A 174 14.97 9.09 -12.98
N GLY A 175 15.83 9.63 -12.13
CA GLY A 175 16.93 8.88 -11.53
C GLY A 175 16.42 7.75 -10.60
N PHE A 176 15.31 7.96 -9.90
CA PHE A 176 14.63 6.88 -9.18
C PHE A 176 14.20 5.76 -10.13
N TYR A 177 13.53 6.12 -11.25
CA TYR A 177 13.01 5.14 -12.21
C TYR A 177 14.12 4.33 -12.88
N GLU A 178 15.27 4.95 -13.22
CA GLU A 178 16.44 4.24 -13.78
C GLU A 178 16.92 3.12 -12.85
N ILE A 179 17.05 3.42 -11.53
CA ILE A 179 17.43 2.41 -10.53
C ILE A 179 16.31 1.37 -10.36
N LEU A 180 15.05 1.79 -10.42
CA LEU A 180 13.90 0.89 -10.30
C LEU A 180 13.82 -0.09 -11.47
N ALA A 181 14.00 0.39 -12.70
CA ALA A 181 14.02 -0.45 -13.90
C ALA A 181 15.15 -1.50 -13.83
N SER A 182 16.35 -1.09 -13.40
CA SER A 182 17.45 -2.02 -13.16
C SER A 182 17.14 -3.05 -12.07
N THR A 183 16.43 -2.62 -11.02
CA THR A 183 16.00 -3.53 -9.94
C THR A 183 14.95 -4.52 -10.43
N ALA A 184 13.96 -4.06 -11.19
CA ALA A 184 12.88 -4.87 -11.73
C ALA A 184 13.39 -5.93 -12.72
N ASN A 185 14.29 -5.55 -13.63
CA ASN A 185 14.93 -6.48 -14.56
C ASN A 185 15.70 -7.60 -13.85
N ARG A 186 16.38 -7.26 -12.74
CA ARG A 186 17.16 -8.24 -11.97
C ARG A 186 16.27 -9.21 -11.16
N ALA A 187 15.15 -8.72 -10.65
CA ALA A 187 14.26 -9.46 -9.74
C ALA A 187 12.98 -9.94 -10.44
N GLU A 188 12.90 -9.77 -11.77
CA GLU A 188 11.84 -10.27 -12.66
C GLU A 188 10.42 -9.90 -12.22
N PHE A 189 10.22 -8.65 -11.74
CA PHE A 189 8.89 -8.16 -11.39
C PHE A 189 8.45 -6.99 -12.30
N GLY A 190 7.13 -6.89 -12.50
CA GLY A 190 6.51 -5.82 -13.29
C GLY A 190 6.55 -4.48 -12.57
N ILE A 191 6.82 -3.41 -13.31
CA ILE A 191 6.74 -2.03 -12.85
C ILE A 191 5.87 -1.20 -13.79
N HIS A 192 5.33 -0.10 -13.28
CA HIS A 192 4.68 0.90 -14.12
C HIS A 192 5.73 1.64 -14.98
N ASN A 193 5.27 2.38 -15.97
CA ASN A 193 6.13 3.27 -16.74
C ASN A 193 6.56 4.50 -15.93
N LEU A 194 7.55 5.25 -16.45
CA LEU A 194 8.06 6.46 -15.79
C LEU A 194 6.98 7.51 -15.54
N ASP A 195 6.05 7.68 -16.47
CA ASP A 195 4.97 8.66 -16.35
C ASP A 195 4.08 8.39 -15.14
N TYR A 196 3.79 7.13 -14.83
CA TYR A 196 3.06 6.76 -13.62
C TYR A 196 3.76 7.26 -12.34
N TYR A 197 5.07 7.06 -12.21
CA TYR A 197 5.81 7.49 -11.02
C TYR A 197 5.95 9.01 -10.92
N ARG A 198 6.05 9.71 -12.08
CA ARG A 198 5.98 11.18 -12.09
C ARG A 198 4.64 11.68 -11.58
N ARG A 199 3.53 11.15 -12.10
CA ARG A 199 2.17 11.52 -11.66
C ARG A 199 1.94 11.20 -10.19
N VAL A 200 2.40 10.04 -9.72
CA VAL A 200 2.38 9.69 -8.29
C VAL A 200 3.10 10.76 -7.47
N PHE A 201 4.32 11.12 -7.83
CA PHE A 201 5.09 12.11 -7.09
C PHE A 201 4.45 13.50 -7.14
N GLU A 202 4.01 13.95 -8.32
CA GLU A 202 3.32 15.24 -8.52
C GLU A 202 2.01 15.33 -7.74
N ALA A 203 1.25 14.25 -7.62
CA ALA A 203 -0.02 14.22 -6.90
C ALA A 203 0.14 14.33 -5.37
N PHE A 204 1.21 13.79 -4.80
CA PHE A 204 1.34 13.66 -3.34
C PHE A 204 2.44 14.53 -2.72
N ALA A 205 3.55 14.78 -3.42
CA ALA A 205 4.69 15.49 -2.84
C ALA A 205 4.43 16.97 -2.52
N PRO A 206 3.70 17.74 -3.34
CA PRO A 206 3.37 19.14 -3.02
C PRO A 206 2.55 19.30 -1.74
N HIS A 207 1.80 18.26 -1.35
CA HIS A 207 0.96 18.25 -0.16
C HIS A 207 1.67 17.63 1.07
N GLY A 208 2.97 17.36 0.97
CA GLY A 208 3.72 16.71 2.05
C GLY A 208 3.38 15.23 2.28
N LYS A 209 2.53 14.65 1.43
CA LYS A 209 2.04 13.26 1.54
C LYS A 209 2.98 12.23 0.87
N CYS A 210 4.03 12.67 0.18
CA CYS A 210 5.04 11.81 -0.42
C CYS A 210 6.43 12.43 -0.33
N LYS A 211 7.44 11.60 -0.13
CA LYS A 211 8.84 12.01 -0.18
C LYS A 211 9.69 10.94 -0.86
N LEU A 212 10.57 11.39 -1.75
CA LEU A 212 11.59 10.57 -2.39
C LEU A 212 12.92 10.79 -1.66
N PHE A 213 13.59 9.69 -1.29
CA PHE A 213 14.93 9.69 -0.72
C PHE A 213 15.88 8.93 -1.63
N THR A 214 17.08 9.47 -1.84
CA THR A 214 18.13 8.80 -2.62
C THR A 214 19.40 8.72 -1.79
N ALA A 215 19.94 7.50 -1.66
CA ALA A 215 21.25 7.24 -1.09
C ALA A 215 22.30 7.27 -2.19
N GLU A 216 23.34 8.08 -1.98
CA GLU A 216 24.39 8.36 -2.97
C GLU A 216 25.77 8.09 -2.36
N TYR A 217 26.69 7.71 -3.24
CA TYR A 217 28.12 7.68 -2.95
C TYR A 217 28.85 8.49 -4.03
N GLN A 218 29.57 9.55 -3.65
CA GLN A 218 30.27 10.47 -4.57
C GLN A 218 29.40 10.99 -5.73
N GLY A 219 28.12 11.27 -5.44
CA GLY A 219 27.13 11.72 -6.42
C GLY A 219 26.49 10.63 -7.27
N LEU A 220 26.92 9.37 -7.12
CA LEU A 220 26.31 8.23 -7.80
C LEU A 220 25.11 7.72 -7.00
N PRO A 221 23.86 7.71 -7.53
CA PRO A 221 22.69 7.17 -6.86
C PRO A 221 22.77 5.64 -6.76
N LEU A 222 22.64 5.11 -5.56
CA LEU A 222 22.78 3.67 -5.29
C LEU A 222 21.49 3.00 -4.81
N ALA A 223 20.63 3.74 -4.10
CA ALA A 223 19.34 3.24 -3.66
C ALA A 223 18.37 4.40 -3.51
N SER A 224 17.09 4.15 -3.80
CA SER A 224 16.05 5.16 -3.66
C SER A 224 14.79 4.56 -3.09
N VAL A 225 14.06 5.34 -2.28
CA VAL A 225 12.76 4.95 -1.73
C VAL A 225 11.76 6.09 -1.87
N MET A 226 10.54 5.76 -2.28
CA MET A 226 9.41 6.69 -2.31
C MET A 226 8.44 6.28 -1.21
N VAL A 227 8.23 7.17 -0.24
CA VAL A 227 7.46 6.93 0.98
C VAL A 227 6.29 7.88 1.03
N PHE A 228 5.15 7.37 1.44
CA PHE A 228 3.92 8.11 1.59
C PHE A 228 3.56 8.30 3.05
N ALA A 229 2.82 9.37 3.36
CA ALA A 229 2.35 9.66 4.70
C ALA A 229 0.97 10.29 4.67
N ARG A 230 0.14 9.92 5.65
CA ARG A 230 -1.17 10.53 5.90
C ARG A 230 -1.53 10.36 7.38
N GLY A 231 -1.85 11.47 8.06
CA GLY A 231 -2.07 11.45 9.50
C GLY A 231 -0.87 10.87 10.24
N GLU A 232 -1.11 9.90 11.09
CA GLU A 232 -0.07 9.24 11.91
C GLU A 232 0.55 8.00 11.22
N ARG A 233 0.26 7.79 9.94
CA ARG A 233 0.64 6.58 9.20
C ARG A 233 1.55 6.90 8.04
N SER A 234 2.52 6.02 7.77
CA SER A 234 3.41 6.11 6.61
C SER A 234 3.63 4.76 5.95
N TRP A 235 3.89 4.75 4.63
CA TRP A 235 4.00 3.54 3.80
C TRP A 235 5.19 3.61 2.85
N TYR A 236 5.99 2.57 2.84
CA TYR A 236 7.07 2.37 1.89
C TYR A 236 6.56 1.60 0.66
N PHE A 237 6.02 2.28 -0.35
CA PHE A 237 5.43 1.64 -1.52
C PHE A 237 6.46 1.27 -2.57
N TYR A 238 7.43 2.14 -2.85
CA TYR A 238 8.37 1.91 -3.94
C TYR A 238 9.80 2.06 -3.47
N GLY A 239 10.63 1.09 -3.86
CA GLY A 239 12.04 1.09 -3.55
C GLY A 239 12.88 0.45 -4.64
N ALA A 240 14.07 0.97 -4.80
CA ALA A 240 15.00 0.58 -5.82
C ALA A 240 16.43 0.52 -5.30
N SER A 241 17.26 -0.34 -5.85
CA SER A 241 18.68 -0.43 -5.52
C SER A 241 19.54 -0.84 -6.71
N SER A 242 20.60 -0.10 -6.95
CA SER A 242 21.64 -0.43 -7.92
C SER A 242 22.42 -1.68 -7.51
N ASN A 243 23.15 -2.26 -8.45
CA ASN A 243 24.12 -3.33 -8.18
C ASN A 243 25.48 -2.79 -7.72
N GLU A 244 25.72 -1.50 -7.91
CA GLU A 244 26.99 -0.87 -7.61
C GLU A 244 27.13 -0.62 -6.11
N HIS A 245 28.35 -0.75 -5.59
CA HIS A 245 28.70 -0.45 -4.22
C HIS A 245 27.77 -1.04 -3.14
N ARG A 246 27.18 -2.23 -3.39
CA ARG A 246 26.26 -2.90 -2.45
C ARG A 246 26.91 -3.17 -1.10
N ASP A 247 28.23 -3.35 -1.05
CA ASP A 247 29.01 -3.51 0.17
C ASP A 247 28.99 -2.27 1.08
N ARG A 248 28.56 -1.10 0.56
CA ARG A 248 28.35 0.12 1.33
C ARG A 248 27.01 0.20 2.03
N MET A 249 26.11 -0.76 1.81
CA MET A 249 24.81 -0.90 2.47
C MET A 249 23.84 0.29 2.27
N PRO A 250 23.74 0.93 1.09
CA PRO A 250 22.95 2.14 0.87
C PRO A 250 21.48 1.97 1.20
N THR A 251 20.91 0.77 0.92
CA THR A 251 19.50 0.44 1.16
C THR A 251 19.10 0.52 2.65
N TYR A 252 20.01 0.19 3.55
CA TYR A 252 19.75 0.25 4.99
C TYR A 252 19.69 1.69 5.50
N LEU A 253 20.57 2.55 5.00
CA LEU A 253 20.59 3.94 5.43
C LEU A 253 19.43 4.74 4.84
N VAL A 254 19.10 4.56 3.54
CA VAL A 254 17.96 5.27 2.93
C VAL A 254 16.65 4.92 3.60
N GLN A 255 16.45 3.66 3.95
CA GLN A 255 15.26 3.20 4.66
C GLN A 255 15.17 3.81 6.07
N TRP A 256 16.31 3.89 6.79
CA TRP A 256 16.36 4.53 8.09
C TRP A 256 16.06 6.03 8.02
N GLU A 257 16.63 6.76 7.06
CA GLU A 257 16.34 8.19 6.90
C GLU A 257 14.87 8.45 6.49
N ALA A 258 14.24 7.54 5.73
CA ALA A 258 12.83 7.61 5.43
C ALA A 258 11.95 7.41 6.69
N MET A 259 12.30 6.47 7.57
CA MET A 259 11.62 6.27 8.86
C MET A 259 11.78 7.51 9.77
N ARG A 260 12.97 8.11 9.82
CA ARG A 260 13.23 9.34 10.58
C ARG A 260 12.35 10.49 10.10
N TRP A 261 12.26 10.68 8.78
CA TRP A 261 11.37 11.68 8.20
C TRP A 261 9.89 11.42 8.56
N ALA A 262 9.43 10.18 8.44
CA ALA A 262 8.05 9.85 8.82
C ALA A 262 7.78 10.22 10.28
N LYS A 263 8.69 9.90 11.19
CA LYS A 263 8.61 10.31 12.59
C LYS A 263 8.65 11.83 12.77
N GLU A 264 9.54 12.53 12.07
CA GLU A 264 9.68 13.99 12.09
C GLU A 264 8.39 14.73 11.74
N ILE A 265 7.62 14.19 10.79
CA ILE A 265 6.33 14.76 10.37
C ILE A 265 5.14 14.27 11.20
N GLY A 266 5.37 13.52 12.28
CA GLY A 266 4.35 13.10 13.23
C GLY A 266 3.73 11.72 12.98
N CYS A 267 4.27 10.91 12.05
CA CYS A 267 3.80 9.54 11.90
C CYS A 267 4.21 8.68 13.11
N LEU A 268 3.28 7.87 13.57
CA LEU A 268 3.45 6.92 14.68
C LEU A 268 3.71 5.49 14.18
N SER A 269 3.52 5.26 12.89
CA SER A 269 3.76 3.96 12.26
C SER A 269 4.39 4.08 10.87
N TYR A 270 5.22 3.09 10.53
CA TYR A 270 5.86 2.96 9.24
C TYR A 270 5.64 1.55 8.70
N ASP A 271 4.83 1.46 7.64
CA ASP A 271 4.49 0.21 6.98
C ASP A 271 5.54 -0.11 5.91
N LEU A 272 6.27 -1.21 6.10
CA LEU A 272 7.26 -1.67 5.12
C LEU A 272 6.65 -2.25 3.85
N TRP A 273 5.32 -2.38 3.80
CA TRP A 273 4.56 -2.94 2.69
C TRP A 273 4.90 -4.41 2.41
N GLY A 274 4.37 -5.00 1.36
CA GLY A 274 4.36 -6.42 1.05
C GLY A 274 5.54 -7.28 1.48
N VAL A 275 5.19 -8.39 2.12
CA VAL A 275 6.05 -9.55 2.39
C VAL A 275 5.28 -10.82 1.98
N PRO A 276 5.91 -12.02 1.89
CA PRO A 276 5.19 -13.24 1.56
C PRO A 276 4.03 -13.50 2.53
N ASP A 277 2.92 -14.03 2.04
CA ASP A 277 1.73 -14.33 2.85
C ASP A 277 1.86 -15.70 3.54
N GLU A 278 2.83 -15.81 4.43
CA GLU A 278 3.10 -16.98 5.25
C GLU A 278 3.09 -16.58 6.73
N ASP A 279 2.87 -17.53 7.62
CA ASP A 279 2.97 -17.28 9.06
C ASP A 279 4.42 -16.95 9.49
N PHE A 280 4.56 -16.43 10.72
CA PHE A 280 5.85 -15.99 11.22
C PHE A 280 6.88 -17.13 11.31
N GLU A 281 6.46 -18.33 11.68
CA GLU A 281 7.35 -19.50 11.84
C GLU A 281 7.90 -19.90 10.47
N THR A 282 7.04 -20.09 9.48
CA THR A 282 7.42 -20.38 8.10
C THR A 282 8.35 -19.30 7.52
N LEU A 283 8.03 -18.02 7.73
CA LEU A 283 8.86 -16.92 7.26
C LEU A 283 10.27 -16.94 7.86
N GLU A 284 10.41 -17.19 9.18
CA GLU A 284 11.71 -17.23 9.85
C GLU A 284 12.50 -18.48 9.52
N ASP A 285 11.86 -19.60 9.23
CA ASP A 285 12.53 -20.84 8.85
C ASP A 285 13.06 -20.82 7.41
N GLN A 286 12.29 -20.25 6.47
CA GLN A 286 12.57 -20.38 5.05
C GLN A 286 13.25 -19.17 4.39
N PHE A 287 13.38 -18.01 5.07
CA PHE A 287 13.88 -16.78 4.45
C PHE A 287 15.31 -16.86 3.90
N MET A 288 16.09 -17.83 4.33
CA MET A 288 17.46 -18.06 3.83
C MET A 288 17.48 -18.94 2.58
N GLU A 289 16.49 -19.80 2.41
CA GLU A 289 16.44 -20.83 1.38
C GLU A 289 15.61 -20.36 0.17
N ARG A 290 14.52 -19.63 0.43
CA ARG A 290 13.62 -19.14 -0.61
C ARG A 290 14.07 -17.79 -1.17
N HIS A 291 13.97 -17.65 -2.50
CA HIS A 291 14.38 -16.44 -3.23
C HIS A 291 13.30 -15.96 -4.21
N ASP A 292 12.22 -16.72 -4.38
CA ASP A 292 11.08 -16.45 -5.24
C ASP A 292 10.21 -15.31 -4.67
N GLY A 293 9.46 -14.63 -5.54
CA GLY A 293 8.47 -13.62 -5.16
C GLY A 293 9.00 -12.57 -4.16
N LEU A 294 8.36 -12.44 -3.02
CA LEU A 294 8.70 -11.45 -1.98
C LEU A 294 9.71 -11.94 -0.92
N TRP A 295 10.25 -13.17 -1.04
CA TRP A 295 11.16 -13.72 -0.02
C TRP A 295 12.47 -12.93 0.11
N GLY A 296 13.04 -12.47 -1.00
CA GLY A 296 14.21 -11.60 -0.97
C GLY A 296 13.93 -10.25 -0.29
N VAL A 297 12.72 -9.74 -0.48
CA VAL A 297 12.23 -8.51 0.17
C VAL A 297 12.00 -8.73 1.66
N TYR A 298 11.41 -9.86 2.06
CA TYR A 298 11.22 -10.22 3.46
C TYR A 298 12.57 -10.32 4.20
N ARG A 299 13.55 -10.99 3.60
CA ARG A 299 14.90 -11.10 4.16
C ARG A 299 15.52 -9.73 4.51
N PHE A 300 15.23 -8.70 3.74
CA PHE A 300 15.65 -7.33 4.01
C PHE A 300 14.79 -6.68 5.07
N LYS A 301 13.45 -6.68 4.90
CA LYS A 301 12.49 -5.96 5.74
C LYS A 301 12.47 -6.45 7.18
N ARG A 302 12.52 -7.79 7.40
CA ARG A 302 12.54 -8.40 8.76
C ARG A 302 13.66 -7.88 9.65
N GLY A 303 14.71 -7.34 9.06
CA GLY A 303 15.84 -6.78 9.78
C GLY A 303 15.55 -5.49 10.52
N PHE A 304 14.57 -4.73 10.07
CA PHE A 304 14.20 -3.45 10.68
C PHE A 304 13.37 -3.61 11.96
N GLY A 305 12.98 -4.82 12.32
CA GLY A 305 12.09 -5.10 13.45
C GLY A 305 10.62 -4.90 13.09
N GLY A 306 9.80 -4.57 14.08
CA GLY A 306 8.36 -4.38 13.90
C GLY A 306 7.54 -5.66 14.00
N ASN A 307 6.24 -5.51 13.80
CA ASN A 307 5.26 -6.58 13.94
C ASN A 307 4.76 -7.02 12.58
N LEU A 308 4.74 -8.33 12.35
CA LEU A 308 4.08 -8.92 11.20
C LEU A 308 2.57 -8.76 11.35
N LYS A 309 1.93 -8.17 10.36
CA LYS A 309 0.48 -7.97 10.31
C LYS A 309 -0.08 -8.54 9.01
N ARG A 310 -1.28 -9.14 9.09
CA ARG A 310 -2.01 -9.61 7.92
C ARG A 310 -3.34 -8.85 7.82
N ALA A 311 -3.60 -8.31 6.63
CA ALA A 311 -4.84 -7.59 6.36
C ALA A 311 -6.02 -8.55 6.25
N GLU A 312 -7.18 -8.09 6.69
CA GLU A 312 -8.45 -8.76 6.49
C GLU A 312 -8.85 -8.78 5.02
N GLY A 313 -9.46 -9.86 4.56
CA GLY A 313 -9.91 -10.02 3.17
C GLY A 313 -8.82 -10.57 2.24
N PRO A 314 -8.96 -10.44 0.92
CA PRO A 314 -9.96 -9.64 0.18
C PRO A 314 -11.33 -10.31 0.10
N TRP A 315 -12.35 -9.49 -0.16
CA TRP A 315 -13.74 -9.92 -0.24
C TRP A 315 -14.38 -9.48 -1.55
N ASP A 316 -15.12 -10.39 -2.20
CA ASP A 316 -15.83 -10.10 -3.44
C ASP A 316 -17.34 -10.13 -3.22
N ARG A 317 -18.04 -9.04 -3.65
CA ARG A 317 -19.49 -8.96 -3.76
C ARG A 317 -19.89 -9.13 -5.20
N VAL A 318 -20.57 -10.23 -5.51
CA VAL A 318 -20.81 -10.67 -6.89
C VAL A 318 -22.18 -10.24 -7.37
N TYR A 319 -22.24 -9.44 -8.46
CA TYR A 319 -23.48 -8.98 -9.10
C TYR A 319 -23.86 -9.82 -10.34
N LYS A 320 -22.88 -10.42 -11.02
CA LYS A 320 -23.06 -11.21 -12.25
C LYS A 320 -22.33 -12.56 -12.14
N PRO A 321 -22.95 -13.59 -11.52
CA PRO A 321 -22.24 -14.83 -11.17
C PRO A 321 -21.58 -15.54 -12.35
N LEU A 322 -22.24 -15.59 -13.52
CA LEU A 322 -21.67 -16.26 -14.70
C LEU A 322 -20.43 -15.53 -15.24
N LEU A 323 -20.49 -14.18 -15.33
CA LEU A 323 -19.36 -13.39 -15.79
C LEU A 323 -18.21 -13.39 -14.76
N TYR A 324 -18.53 -13.45 -13.48
CA TYR A 324 -17.53 -13.58 -12.42
C TYR A 324 -16.75 -14.89 -12.54
N ARG A 325 -17.44 -16.03 -12.77
CA ARG A 325 -16.76 -17.31 -13.01
C ARG A 325 -15.85 -17.26 -14.24
N LEU A 326 -16.31 -16.64 -15.34
CA LEU A 326 -15.48 -16.46 -16.54
C LEU A 326 -14.26 -15.57 -16.27
N TYR A 327 -14.44 -14.52 -15.48
CA TYR A 327 -13.33 -13.64 -15.07
C TYR A 327 -12.28 -14.40 -14.26
N LEU A 328 -12.68 -15.22 -13.29
CA LEU A 328 -11.75 -16.04 -12.50
C LEU A 328 -10.97 -17.03 -13.38
N LEU A 329 -11.65 -17.75 -14.27
CA LEU A 329 -11.00 -18.67 -15.20
C LEU A 329 -10.03 -17.98 -16.17
N TRP A 330 -10.26 -16.71 -16.48
CA TRP A 330 -9.38 -15.93 -17.33
C TRP A 330 -8.14 -15.45 -16.57
N THR A 331 -8.28 -15.02 -15.34
CA THR A 331 -7.16 -14.56 -14.48
C THR A 331 -6.25 -15.73 -14.09
N GLU A 332 -6.78 -16.90 -13.76
CA GLU A 332 -5.99 -18.12 -13.47
C GLU A 332 -5.13 -18.61 -14.66
N ARG A 333 -5.49 -18.25 -15.90
CA ARG A 333 -4.70 -18.60 -17.09
C ARG A 333 -3.62 -17.59 -17.44
N GLY A 334 -3.64 -16.44 -16.82
CA GLY A 334 -2.70 -15.34 -17.05
C GLY A 334 -1.54 -15.27 -16.03
N GLU A 335 -1.62 -16.06 -14.97
CA GLU A 335 -0.55 -16.32 -14.02
C GLU A 335 0.26 -17.56 -14.46
#